data_c7e53ba5f50545bdc6c58e591aa10344
#
_entry.id   c7e53ba5f50545bdc6c58e591aa10344
#
_cell.length_a   1.000
_cell.length_b   1.000
_cell.length_c   1.000
_cell.angle_alpha   90.00
_cell.angle_beta   90.00
_cell.angle_gamma   90.00
#
_symmetry.space_group_name_H-M   'P 1'
#
loop_
_entity.id
_entity.type
_entity.pdbx_description
1 polymer ?
#
loop_
_entity_poly.entity_id
_entity_poly.type
_entity_poly.pdbx_seq_one_letter_code
_entity_poly.pdbx_strand_id
1 'polypeptide(L)'
;MSSRSGKPRRSGLDLDALAATQQSMTHAEHEKLVKLRLTMTYYEDALKFIHLLEQGVPILVQLLASTNKAEVLESMEFFRVAHEYKIHGASDGVRAMIHLIWTKDNALVMEDGSQLKGIRSRLIEVYRSLYFDPYPGLSRSEHVALVCRNMIERTFGATLAELTSLEQLFSLMHAEGLVERAVVEKLWDVYASPLPISRAQRRGAIMILSMLAKAERELVAEKMDVLLRIGLGHVGSKDLVLAKHTCIALLHVSGSTKKVKGTLAGGHVRYPMQHPMFTRLCSIIETPSTDEKDRHSEWFGVAEQAIDAIYLLGEQPDALCTELLRHMTLAAFASTDQRTNDVYQMAQLVFVVGHVALKQMVHLELVEREFKRRKAMRDDVAQQNSGASKPATASELDQVAEQAEDDIGETMAWVRDRELLYGPESLLALYGNVVPFICSNTRQYPDIFLQRAAALTLCKFMCISAEYCEANLGLLLHLLRTSKDAVVRANAVIGLGDVAVCFGTLVDENSERLYAGLGDKDLGVKKNTLMVLTHLILNGMIKVKGQLGELAKCLEDEEMRV
;
A
#
# COMPACT_ATOMS: atom_id res chain seq x y z
N MET A 1 13.71 -31.43 -48.40
CA MET A 1 14.91 -31.50 -47.54
C MET A 1 14.48 -31.97 -46.17
N SER A 2 15.02 -33.09 -45.76
CA SER A 2 14.55 -34.03 -44.74
C SER A 2 14.76 -33.52 -43.30
N SER A 3 13.66 -33.43 -42.54
CA SER A 3 13.68 -33.20 -41.09
C SER A 3 13.81 -34.56 -40.38
N ARG A 4 14.98 -34.77 -39.75
CA ARG A 4 15.19 -35.92 -38.86
C ARG A 4 14.67 -35.58 -37.45
N SER A 5 13.53 -36.18 -37.10
CA SER A 5 13.03 -36.26 -35.72
C SER A 5 13.87 -37.29 -34.94
N GLY A 6 14.70 -36.80 -33.99
CA GLY A 6 15.37 -37.65 -33.02
C GLY A 6 14.42 -38.07 -31.89
N LYS A 7 13.96 -39.31 -31.89
CA LYS A 7 13.31 -39.91 -30.72
C LYS A 7 14.33 -40.04 -29.57
N PRO A 8 13.95 -39.77 -28.30
CA PRO A 8 14.83 -40.06 -27.16
C PRO A 8 15.01 -41.59 -27.05
N ARG A 9 16.26 -42.04 -27.08
CA ARG A 9 16.64 -43.42 -26.75
C ARG A 9 16.23 -43.67 -25.29
N ARG A 10 15.21 -44.43 -25.08
CA ARG A 10 15.02 -45.16 -23.83
C ARG A 10 16.21 -46.15 -23.72
N SER A 11 17.07 -45.95 -22.75
CA SER A 11 18.05 -46.92 -22.33
C SER A 11 17.28 -48.08 -21.68
N GLY A 12 16.83 -49.04 -22.48
CA GLY A 12 16.41 -50.31 -21.94
C GLY A 12 17.62 -50.93 -21.24
N LEU A 13 17.55 -51.04 -19.95
CA LEU A 13 18.47 -51.92 -19.21
C LEU A 13 18.32 -53.29 -19.79
N ASP A 14 19.40 -53.79 -20.44
CA ASP A 14 19.44 -55.10 -21.03
C ASP A 14 19.49 -56.11 -19.90
N LEU A 15 18.33 -56.67 -19.54
CA LEU A 15 18.15 -57.59 -18.42
C LEU A 15 18.96 -58.88 -18.62
N ASP A 16 19.21 -59.29 -19.88
CA ASP A 16 20.00 -60.48 -20.19
C ASP A 16 21.50 -60.26 -19.99
N ALA A 17 22.00 -59.05 -20.31
CA ALA A 17 23.37 -58.66 -20.01
C ALA A 17 23.63 -58.53 -18.48
N LEU A 18 22.64 -58.06 -17.73
CA LEU A 18 22.65 -58.01 -16.27
C LEU A 18 22.66 -59.40 -15.64
N ALA A 19 21.87 -60.35 -16.18
CA ALA A 19 21.85 -61.75 -15.71
C ALA A 19 23.16 -62.50 -15.97
N ALA A 20 23.80 -62.28 -17.13
CA ALA A 20 25.12 -62.83 -17.44
C ALA A 20 26.24 -62.31 -16.55
N THR A 21 26.16 -60.99 -16.17
CA THR A 21 27.12 -60.35 -15.26
C THR A 21 26.97 -60.86 -13.82
N GLN A 22 25.76 -61.24 -13.42
CA GLN A 22 25.47 -61.81 -12.10
C GLN A 22 26.12 -63.16 -11.82
N GLN A 23 26.37 -63.98 -12.85
CA GLN A 23 27.00 -65.30 -12.69
C GLN A 23 28.49 -65.25 -12.46
N SER A 24 29.17 -64.15 -12.70
CA SER A 24 30.60 -63.96 -12.52
C SER A 24 31.03 -63.11 -11.32
N MET A 25 30.07 -62.59 -10.55
CA MET A 25 30.32 -61.67 -9.45
C MET A 25 30.72 -62.40 -8.17
N THR A 26 31.70 -61.85 -7.47
CA THR A 26 32.07 -62.32 -6.12
C THR A 26 30.95 -61.98 -5.12
N HIS A 27 30.86 -62.76 -4.03
CA HIS A 27 29.83 -62.57 -2.99
C HIS A 27 29.82 -61.11 -2.45
N ALA A 28 30.99 -60.49 -2.32
CA ALA A 28 31.13 -59.10 -1.87
C ALA A 28 30.60 -58.08 -2.89
N GLU A 29 30.74 -58.33 -4.18
CA GLU A 29 30.18 -57.50 -5.26
C GLU A 29 28.67 -57.65 -5.34
N HIS A 30 28.13 -58.84 -5.13
CA HIS A 30 26.69 -59.08 -5.07
C HIS A 30 26.03 -58.34 -3.89
N GLU A 31 26.67 -58.38 -2.71
CA GLU A 31 26.20 -57.62 -1.53
C GLU A 31 26.20 -56.11 -1.75
N LYS A 32 27.26 -55.57 -2.38
CA LYS A 32 27.30 -54.15 -2.78
C LYS A 32 26.20 -53.79 -3.77
N LEU A 33 25.92 -54.64 -4.73
CA LEU A 33 24.90 -54.42 -5.76
C LEU A 33 23.50 -54.44 -5.15
N VAL A 34 23.21 -55.34 -4.22
CA VAL A 34 21.96 -55.39 -3.46
C VAL A 34 21.77 -54.11 -2.63
N LYS A 35 22.84 -53.67 -1.95
CA LYS A 35 22.82 -52.45 -1.15
C LYS A 35 22.57 -51.20 -2.01
N LEU A 36 23.20 -51.11 -3.18
CA LEU A 36 22.97 -50.04 -4.14
C LEU A 36 21.53 -50.03 -4.67
N ARG A 37 20.99 -51.19 -5.03
CA ARG A 37 19.61 -51.30 -5.47
C ARG A 37 18.61 -50.87 -4.39
N LEU A 38 18.82 -51.31 -3.16
CA LEU A 38 17.99 -50.90 -2.01
C LEU A 38 18.06 -49.39 -1.80
N THR A 39 19.25 -48.81 -1.92
CA THR A 39 19.45 -47.37 -1.79
C THR A 39 18.74 -46.60 -2.93
N MET A 40 18.82 -47.11 -4.17
CA MET A 40 18.11 -46.51 -5.30
C MET A 40 16.60 -46.55 -5.09
N THR A 41 16.04 -47.71 -4.71
CA THR A 41 14.60 -47.84 -4.43
C THR A 41 14.16 -46.87 -3.32
N TYR A 42 14.97 -46.74 -2.26
CA TYR A 42 14.70 -45.78 -1.20
C TYR A 42 14.62 -44.33 -1.71
N TYR A 43 15.60 -43.92 -2.55
CA TYR A 43 15.58 -42.58 -3.12
C TYR A 43 14.43 -42.36 -4.11
N GLU A 44 14.09 -43.38 -4.92
CA GLU A 44 12.94 -43.32 -5.82
C GLU A 44 11.64 -43.16 -5.06
N ASP A 45 11.44 -43.88 -3.98
CA ASP A 45 10.24 -43.79 -3.15
C ASP A 45 10.18 -42.45 -2.38
N ALA A 46 11.33 -41.97 -1.88
CA ALA A 46 11.44 -40.64 -1.27
C ALA A 46 11.10 -39.52 -2.27
N LEU A 47 11.59 -39.61 -3.51
CA LEU A 47 11.25 -38.64 -4.56
C LEU A 47 9.76 -38.68 -4.93
N LYS A 48 9.17 -39.86 -5.05
CA LYS A 48 7.71 -39.99 -5.29
C LYS A 48 6.90 -39.34 -4.17
N PHE A 49 7.30 -39.55 -2.91
CA PHE A 49 6.66 -38.93 -1.76
C PHE A 49 6.75 -37.40 -1.81
N ILE A 50 7.95 -36.85 -2.10
CA ILE A 50 8.15 -35.40 -2.24
C ILE A 50 7.26 -34.84 -3.34
N HIS A 51 7.20 -35.49 -4.52
CA HIS A 51 6.34 -35.05 -5.61
C HIS A 51 4.84 -35.07 -5.26
N LEU A 52 4.38 -36.03 -4.47
CA LEU A 52 2.99 -36.05 -3.99
C LEU A 52 2.72 -34.87 -3.05
N LEU A 53 3.65 -34.49 -2.18
CA LEU A 53 3.52 -33.31 -1.34
C LEU A 53 3.49 -32.03 -2.19
N GLU A 54 4.37 -31.92 -3.19
CA GLU A 54 4.43 -30.77 -4.10
C GLU A 54 3.12 -30.62 -4.90
N GLN A 55 2.50 -31.72 -5.35
CA GLN A 55 1.19 -31.71 -6.01
C GLN A 55 0.05 -31.27 -5.09
N GLY A 56 0.18 -31.51 -3.78
CA GLY A 56 -0.78 -31.05 -2.77
C GLY A 56 -0.72 -29.55 -2.48
N VAL A 57 0.43 -28.89 -2.72
CA VAL A 57 0.65 -27.47 -2.38
C VAL A 57 -0.44 -26.54 -2.95
N PRO A 58 -0.84 -26.59 -4.24
CA PRO A 58 -1.87 -25.68 -4.77
C PRO A 58 -3.23 -25.86 -4.09
N ILE A 59 -3.59 -27.09 -3.69
CA ILE A 59 -4.85 -27.38 -2.99
C ILE A 59 -4.81 -26.76 -1.59
N LEU A 60 -3.69 -26.93 -0.88
CA LEU A 60 -3.52 -26.37 0.47
C LEU A 60 -3.47 -24.85 0.46
N VAL A 61 -2.94 -24.21 -0.59
CA VAL A 61 -3.04 -22.75 -0.76
C VAL A 61 -4.51 -22.31 -0.86
N GLN A 62 -5.36 -23.07 -1.57
CA GLN A 62 -6.79 -22.76 -1.63
C GLN A 62 -7.49 -22.96 -0.27
N LEU A 63 -7.08 -23.95 0.51
CA LEU A 63 -7.62 -24.19 1.86
C LEU A 63 -7.27 -23.08 2.85
N LEU A 64 -6.22 -22.29 2.63
CA LEU A 64 -5.96 -21.08 3.43
C LEU A 64 -7.11 -20.06 3.35
N ALA A 65 -7.89 -20.07 2.27
CA ALA A 65 -9.06 -19.21 2.10
C ALA A 65 -10.38 -19.89 2.54
N SER A 66 -10.32 -21.09 3.16
CA SER A 66 -11.49 -21.80 3.62
C SER A 66 -12.24 -21.06 4.74
N THR A 67 -13.55 -21.22 4.78
CA THR A 67 -14.39 -20.77 5.90
C THR A 67 -14.23 -21.65 7.14
N ASN A 68 -13.71 -22.87 6.97
CA ASN A 68 -13.46 -23.80 8.06
C ASN A 68 -12.13 -23.50 8.74
N LYS A 69 -12.18 -23.06 9.98
CA LYS A 69 -11.00 -22.67 10.76
C LYS A 69 -9.98 -23.83 10.91
N ALA A 70 -10.45 -25.08 11.09
CA ALA A 70 -9.56 -26.22 11.25
C ALA A 70 -8.72 -26.47 9.98
N GLU A 71 -9.34 -26.39 8.79
CA GLU A 71 -8.63 -26.54 7.51
C GLU A 71 -7.57 -25.46 7.32
N VAL A 72 -7.87 -24.22 7.70
CA VAL A 72 -6.89 -23.11 7.64
C VAL A 72 -5.72 -23.38 8.58
N LEU A 73 -5.97 -23.78 9.83
CA LEU A 73 -4.91 -24.04 10.82
C LEU A 73 -4.00 -25.21 10.41
N GLU A 74 -4.58 -26.30 9.91
CA GLU A 74 -3.81 -27.45 9.41
C GLU A 74 -3.00 -27.11 8.15
N SER A 75 -3.57 -26.32 7.25
CA SER A 75 -2.84 -25.83 6.08
C SER A 75 -1.64 -24.95 6.47
N MET A 76 -1.81 -24.08 7.47
CA MET A 76 -0.71 -23.26 8.00
C MET A 76 0.41 -24.13 8.60
N GLU A 77 0.05 -25.17 9.36
CA GLU A 77 1.03 -26.11 9.93
C GLU A 77 1.76 -26.89 8.85
N PHE A 78 1.03 -27.35 7.81
CA PHE A 78 1.66 -27.97 6.65
C PHE A 78 2.71 -27.05 6.02
N PHE A 79 2.37 -25.78 5.74
CA PHE A 79 3.32 -24.86 5.12
C PHE A 79 4.50 -24.52 6.02
N ARG A 80 4.31 -24.47 7.34
CA ARG A 80 5.42 -24.33 8.30
C ARG A 80 6.43 -25.46 8.15
N VAL A 81 5.94 -26.71 8.20
CA VAL A 81 6.78 -27.91 8.08
C VAL A 81 7.38 -28.04 6.68
N ALA A 82 6.57 -27.87 5.63
CA ALA A 82 7.01 -27.97 4.24
C ALA A 82 8.10 -26.94 3.89
N HIS A 83 8.02 -25.73 4.44
CA HIS A 83 9.03 -24.68 4.27
C HIS A 83 10.36 -25.07 4.97
N GLU A 84 10.29 -25.65 6.17
CA GLU A 84 11.46 -26.14 6.90
C GLU A 84 12.21 -27.22 6.10
N TYR A 85 11.47 -28.14 5.47
CA TYR A 85 12.01 -29.18 4.61
C TYR A 85 12.28 -28.74 3.16
N LYS A 86 12.08 -27.47 2.83
CA LYS A 86 12.32 -26.89 1.50
C LYS A 86 11.54 -27.57 0.37
N ILE A 87 10.31 -27.99 0.64
CA ILE A 87 9.39 -28.51 -0.38
C ILE A 87 9.11 -27.41 -1.40
N HIS A 88 9.14 -27.77 -2.70
CA HIS A 88 8.90 -26.82 -3.77
C HIS A 88 7.47 -26.22 -3.67
N GLY A 89 7.36 -24.91 -3.87
CA GLY A 89 6.08 -24.19 -3.73
C GLY A 89 5.66 -23.85 -2.28
N ALA A 90 6.31 -24.44 -1.25
CA ALA A 90 5.97 -24.13 0.14
C ALA A 90 6.18 -22.63 0.48
N SER A 91 7.17 -21.98 -0.15
CA SER A 91 7.43 -20.55 0.02
C SER A 91 6.27 -19.69 -0.46
N ASP A 92 5.55 -20.09 -1.52
CA ASP A 92 4.38 -19.37 -2.03
C ASP A 92 3.19 -19.52 -1.06
N GLY A 93 3.04 -20.70 -0.45
CA GLY A 93 2.08 -20.92 0.61
C GLY A 93 2.35 -20.06 1.86
N VAL A 94 3.63 -19.95 2.26
CA VAL A 94 4.02 -19.06 3.37
C VAL A 94 3.74 -17.58 3.03
N ARG A 95 3.94 -17.16 1.77
CA ARG A 95 3.56 -15.82 1.32
C ARG A 95 2.05 -15.61 1.34
N ALA A 96 1.27 -16.58 0.88
CA ALA A 96 -0.19 -16.52 0.87
C ALA A 96 -0.78 -16.44 2.29
N MET A 97 -0.20 -17.17 3.26
CA MET A 97 -0.63 -17.13 4.67
C MET A 97 -0.64 -15.74 5.27
N ILE A 98 0.22 -14.82 4.83
CA ILE A 98 0.38 -13.51 5.47
C ILE A 98 -0.92 -12.70 5.48
N HIS A 99 -1.80 -12.90 4.49
CA HIS A 99 -3.09 -12.23 4.40
C HIS A 99 -4.07 -12.65 5.49
N LEU A 100 -3.83 -13.79 6.16
CA LEU A 100 -4.62 -14.24 7.30
C LEU A 100 -4.50 -13.33 8.52
N ILE A 101 -3.54 -12.39 8.53
CA ILE A 101 -3.39 -11.38 9.59
C ILE A 101 -4.65 -10.51 9.76
N TRP A 102 -5.47 -10.40 8.72
CA TRP A 102 -6.71 -9.62 8.70
C TRP A 102 -7.92 -10.37 9.24
N THR A 103 -7.81 -11.69 9.47
CA THR A 103 -8.89 -12.49 10.05
C THR A 103 -9.13 -12.08 11.51
N LYS A 104 -10.41 -12.13 11.92
CA LYS A 104 -10.75 -11.88 13.33
C LYS A 104 -10.24 -13.04 14.20
N ASP A 105 -9.56 -12.69 15.26
CA ASP A 105 -8.97 -13.66 16.19
C ASP A 105 -10.03 -14.12 17.21
N ASN A 106 -10.98 -14.94 16.76
CA ASN A 106 -11.98 -15.53 17.60
C ASN A 106 -11.44 -16.85 18.17
N ALA A 107 -11.11 -16.88 19.46
CA ALA A 107 -10.85 -18.12 20.15
C ALA A 107 -12.15 -18.95 20.20
N LEU A 108 -12.11 -20.15 19.66
CA LEU A 108 -13.21 -21.13 19.79
C LEU A 108 -12.86 -22.09 20.94
N VAL A 109 -13.81 -22.31 21.83
CA VAL A 109 -13.71 -23.38 22.82
C VAL A 109 -14.29 -24.64 22.18
N MET A 110 -13.48 -25.71 22.10
CA MET A 110 -13.93 -27.01 21.60
C MET A 110 -14.82 -27.70 22.63
N GLU A 111 -15.59 -28.69 22.20
CA GLU A 111 -16.47 -29.49 23.11
C GLU A 111 -15.71 -30.18 24.24
N ASP A 112 -14.40 -30.43 24.05
CA ASP A 112 -13.50 -30.99 25.07
C ASP A 112 -12.91 -29.94 26.03
N GLY A 113 -13.34 -28.66 25.93
CA GLY A 113 -12.85 -27.56 26.77
C GLY A 113 -11.50 -26.99 26.34
N SER A 114 -10.85 -27.51 25.30
CA SER A 114 -9.63 -26.94 24.77
C SER A 114 -9.93 -25.65 23.99
N GLN A 115 -9.10 -24.62 24.21
CA GLN A 115 -9.18 -23.38 23.43
C GLN A 115 -8.37 -23.52 22.14
N LEU A 116 -9.04 -23.54 20.99
CA LEU A 116 -8.38 -23.37 19.71
C LEU A 116 -7.90 -21.92 19.59
N LYS A 117 -6.58 -21.75 19.49
CA LYS A 117 -5.95 -20.45 19.22
C LYS A 117 -6.57 -19.82 17.98
N GLY A 118 -6.66 -18.50 17.97
CA GLY A 118 -7.12 -17.74 16.81
C GLY A 118 -6.18 -17.92 15.61
N ILE A 119 -6.69 -17.74 14.40
CA ILE A 119 -5.90 -17.85 13.17
C ILE A 119 -4.74 -16.84 13.17
N ARG A 120 -5.01 -15.60 13.63
CA ARG A 120 -3.98 -14.56 13.74
C ARG A 120 -2.87 -14.92 14.72
N SER A 121 -3.24 -15.38 15.91
CA SER A 121 -2.26 -15.81 16.92
C SER A 121 -1.41 -16.97 16.42
N ARG A 122 -2.03 -17.93 15.70
CA ARG A 122 -1.29 -19.04 15.09
C ARG A 122 -0.36 -18.57 13.97
N LEU A 123 -0.78 -17.58 13.17
CA LEU A 123 0.06 -16.98 12.14
C LEU A 123 1.33 -16.35 12.74
N ILE A 124 1.19 -15.59 13.83
CA ILE A 124 2.32 -14.98 14.54
C ILE A 124 3.29 -16.07 15.03
N GLU A 125 2.77 -17.16 15.62
CA GLU A 125 3.59 -18.29 16.06
C GLU A 125 4.35 -18.97 14.91
N VAL A 126 3.68 -19.20 13.78
CA VAL A 126 4.31 -19.79 12.59
C VAL A 126 5.42 -18.89 12.06
N TYR A 127 5.17 -17.59 11.90
CA TYR A 127 6.20 -16.65 11.43
C TYR A 127 7.36 -16.51 12.42
N ARG A 128 7.07 -16.54 13.73
CA ARG A 128 8.10 -16.59 14.77
C ARG A 128 8.98 -17.82 14.62
N SER A 129 8.37 -19.00 14.52
CA SER A 129 9.10 -20.28 14.37
C SER A 129 9.96 -20.31 13.11
N LEU A 130 9.47 -19.78 11.98
CA LEU A 130 10.20 -19.82 10.71
C LEU A 130 11.37 -18.83 10.63
N TYR A 131 11.24 -17.66 11.28
CA TYR A 131 12.14 -16.54 10.98
C TYR A 131 12.81 -15.90 12.20
N PHE A 132 12.31 -16.15 13.42
CA PHE A 132 12.79 -15.49 14.63
C PHE A 132 13.35 -16.44 15.69
N ASP A 133 12.96 -17.70 15.70
CA ASP A 133 13.46 -18.63 16.70
C ASP A 133 14.96 -18.94 16.49
N PRO A 134 15.74 -19.06 17.58
CA PRO A 134 17.17 -19.27 17.49
C PRO A 134 17.51 -20.67 16.95
N TYR A 135 18.45 -20.72 16.01
CA TYR A 135 19.01 -21.98 15.54
C TYR A 135 20.11 -22.48 16.50
N PRO A 136 20.14 -23.79 16.79
CA PRO A 136 21.21 -24.37 17.60
C PRO A 136 22.61 -24.10 17.01
N GLY A 137 23.53 -23.60 17.83
CA GLY A 137 24.92 -23.36 17.45
C GLY A 137 25.24 -21.95 16.94
N LEU A 138 24.24 -21.05 16.80
CA LEU A 138 24.50 -19.66 16.46
C LEU A 138 24.77 -18.81 17.72
N SER A 139 25.75 -17.90 17.62
CA SER A 139 25.93 -16.87 18.63
C SER A 139 24.78 -15.87 18.59
N ARG A 140 24.56 -15.13 19.70
CA ARG A 140 23.50 -14.11 19.75
C ARG A 140 23.64 -13.05 18.64
N SER A 141 24.86 -12.64 18.31
CA SER A 141 25.11 -11.66 17.24
C SER A 141 24.76 -12.20 15.86
N GLU A 142 25.09 -13.46 15.59
CA GLU A 142 24.73 -14.13 14.32
C GLU A 142 23.24 -14.35 14.22
N HIS A 143 22.58 -14.70 15.32
CA HIS A 143 21.14 -14.84 15.37
C HIS A 143 20.43 -13.50 15.06
N VAL A 144 20.83 -12.39 15.71
CA VAL A 144 20.30 -11.04 15.42
C VAL A 144 20.50 -10.67 13.95
N ALA A 145 21.68 -10.98 13.39
CA ALA A 145 21.95 -10.71 11.97
C ALA A 145 21.08 -11.57 11.04
N LEU A 146 20.80 -12.83 11.42
CA LEU A 146 19.92 -13.73 10.67
C LEU A 146 18.47 -13.23 10.69
N VAL A 147 17.93 -12.90 11.87
CA VAL A 147 16.57 -12.35 12.00
C VAL A 147 16.42 -11.06 11.18
N CYS A 148 17.37 -10.13 11.30
CA CYS A 148 17.39 -8.91 10.51
C CYS A 148 17.35 -9.19 9.00
N ARG A 149 18.15 -10.14 8.52
CA ARG A 149 18.17 -10.58 7.12
C ARG A 149 16.82 -11.18 6.70
N ASN A 150 16.28 -12.10 7.50
CA ASN A 150 15.00 -12.74 7.24
C ASN A 150 13.89 -11.71 7.08
N MET A 151 13.81 -10.71 7.95
CA MET A 151 12.81 -9.64 7.86
C MET A 151 12.98 -8.84 6.56
N ILE A 152 14.21 -8.42 6.23
CA ILE A 152 14.51 -7.66 5.01
C ILE A 152 14.15 -8.45 3.75
N GLU A 153 14.49 -9.74 3.69
CA GLU A 153 14.22 -10.58 2.53
C GLU A 153 12.72 -10.77 2.25
N ARG A 154 11.86 -10.67 3.29
CA ARG A 154 10.39 -10.71 3.10
C ARG A 154 9.85 -9.52 2.30
N THR A 155 10.59 -8.41 2.23
CA THR A 155 10.21 -7.26 1.43
C THR A 155 10.58 -7.38 -0.06
N PHE A 156 11.44 -8.37 -0.43
CA PHE A 156 11.93 -8.49 -1.79
C PHE A 156 10.84 -9.01 -2.74
N GLY A 157 10.56 -8.23 -3.79
CA GLY A 157 9.52 -8.57 -4.75
C GLY A 157 8.11 -8.68 -4.17
N ALA A 158 7.89 -8.18 -2.95
CA ALA A 158 6.57 -8.19 -2.32
C ALA A 158 5.63 -7.20 -3.00
N THR A 159 4.39 -7.63 -3.23
CA THR A 159 3.30 -6.78 -3.72
C THR A 159 2.86 -5.78 -2.65
N LEU A 160 2.13 -4.75 -3.03
CA LEU A 160 1.59 -3.78 -2.08
C LEU A 160 0.70 -4.44 -1.02
N ALA A 161 -0.11 -5.41 -1.40
CA ALA A 161 -0.97 -6.17 -0.49
C ALA A 161 -0.15 -6.97 0.53
N GLU A 162 0.92 -7.63 0.08
CA GLU A 162 1.85 -8.35 0.96
C GLU A 162 2.56 -7.39 1.91
N LEU A 163 3.06 -6.24 1.42
CA LEU A 163 3.71 -5.23 2.28
C LEU A 163 2.76 -4.69 3.35
N THR A 164 1.49 -4.45 3.01
CA THR A 164 0.47 -4.00 3.98
C THR A 164 0.20 -5.08 5.05
N SER A 165 0.17 -6.33 4.64
CA SER A 165 -0.02 -7.46 5.57
C SER A 165 1.22 -7.70 6.43
N LEU A 166 2.45 -7.57 5.86
CA LEU A 166 3.72 -7.58 6.61
C LEU A 166 3.79 -6.45 7.64
N GLU A 167 3.36 -5.26 7.26
CA GLU A 167 3.29 -4.11 8.18
C GLU A 167 2.43 -4.43 9.40
N GLN A 168 1.25 -4.99 9.18
CA GLN A 168 0.37 -5.37 10.28
C GLN A 168 0.97 -6.49 11.14
N LEU A 169 1.58 -7.50 10.51
CA LEU A 169 2.22 -8.61 11.20
C LEU A 169 3.40 -8.14 12.07
N PHE A 170 4.37 -7.43 11.48
CA PHE A 170 5.56 -6.99 12.21
C PHE A 170 5.25 -5.93 13.27
N SER A 171 4.28 -5.06 13.02
CA SER A 171 3.78 -4.13 14.03
C SER A 171 3.20 -4.87 15.25
N LEU A 172 2.40 -5.92 15.04
CA LEU A 172 1.87 -6.74 16.14
C LEU A 172 2.96 -7.53 16.86
N MET A 173 3.87 -8.16 16.11
CA MET A 173 5.00 -8.90 16.70
C MET A 173 5.89 -7.98 17.55
N HIS A 174 6.10 -6.75 17.13
CA HIS A 174 6.86 -5.77 17.91
C HIS A 174 6.10 -5.34 19.18
N ALA A 175 4.81 -5.05 19.06
CA ALA A 175 3.96 -4.72 20.21
C ALA A 175 3.90 -5.83 21.25
N GLU A 176 4.00 -7.10 20.85
CA GLU A 176 4.08 -8.28 21.72
C GLU A 176 5.50 -8.54 22.26
N GLY A 177 6.50 -7.71 21.90
CA GLY A 177 7.88 -7.86 22.37
C GLY A 177 8.67 -9.01 21.71
N LEU A 178 8.19 -9.53 20.59
CA LEU A 178 8.85 -10.63 19.85
C LEU A 178 10.05 -10.16 19.01
N VAL A 179 10.16 -8.86 18.74
CA VAL A 179 11.28 -8.25 18.01
C VAL A 179 12.24 -7.64 19.01
N GLU A 180 13.43 -8.24 19.16
CA GLU A 180 14.46 -7.73 20.08
C GLU A 180 14.98 -6.35 19.64
N ARG A 181 15.29 -5.47 20.61
CA ARG A 181 15.88 -4.15 20.35
C ARG A 181 17.19 -4.25 19.55
N ALA A 182 18.00 -5.29 19.78
CA ALA A 182 19.23 -5.54 19.02
C ALA A 182 18.96 -5.74 17.51
N VAL A 183 17.82 -6.34 17.13
CA VAL A 183 17.41 -6.47 15.72
C VAL A 183 17.08 -5.10 15.12
N VAL A 184 16.40 -4.24 15.87
CA VAL A 184 16.09 -2.86 15.45
C VAL A 184 17.37 -2.05 15.24
N GLU A 185 18.32 -2.14 16.17
CA GLU A 185 19.63 -1.49 16.03
C GLU A 185 20.37 -1.99 14.79
N LYS A 186 20.32 -3.30 14.54
CA LYS A 186 20.94 -3.91 13.34
C LYS A 186 20.27 -3.44 12.04
N LEU A 187 18.95 -3.25 12.03
CA LEU A 187 18.24 -2.67 10.88
C LEU A 187 18.71 -1.23 10.59
N TRP A 188 18.92 -0.41 11.64
CA TRP A 188 19.50 0.92 11.51
C TRP A 188 20.95 0.88 10.98
N ASP A 189 21.77 -0.07 11.43
CA ASP A 189 23.11 -0.26 10.90
C ASP A 189 23.10 -0.58 9.40
N VAL A 190 22.18 -1.44 8.96
CA VAL A 190 22.02 -1.77 7.54
C VAL A 190 21.56 -0.54 6.75
N TYR A 191 20.55 0.19 7.25
CA TYR A 191 20.05 1.40 6.59
C TYR A 191 21.13 2.49 6.47
N ALA A 192 21.88 2.74 7.56
CA ALA A 192 22.89 3.79 7.68
C ALA A 192 24.28 3.37 7.18
N SER A 193 24.44 2.12 6.72
CA SER A 193 25.74 1.58 6.35
C SER A 193 26.51 2.47 5.36
N PRO A 194 27.75 2.87 5.70
CA PRO A 194 28.64 3.55 4.76
C PRO A 194 29.24 2.59 3.71
N LEU A 195 29.19 1.29 3.98
CA LEU A 195 29.70 0.26 3.08
C LEU A 195 28.75 0.07 1.89
N PRO A 196 29.27 -0.37 0.74
CA PRO A 196 28.45 -0.69 -0.43
C PRO A 196 27.58 -1.93 -0.11
N ILE A 197 26.31 -1.68 0.14
CA ILE A 197 25.28 -2.72 0.28
C ILE A 197 24.31 -2.64 -0.89
N SER A 198 23.57 -3.72 -1.15
CA SER A 198 22.58 -3.73 -2.23
C SER A 198 21.46 -2.71 -1.96
N ARG A 199 20.92 -2.10 -3.01
CA ARG A 199 19.75 -1.20 -2.89
C ARG A 199 18.58 -1.91 -2.22
N ALA A 200 18.33 -3.18 -2.56
CA ALA A 200 17.25 -3.98 -1.99
C ALA A 200 17.38 -4.13 -0.46
N GLN A 201 18.60 -4.38 0.06
CA GLN A 201 18.83 -4.47 1.50
C GLN A 201 18.56 -3.14 2.22
N ARG A 202 19.03 -2.02 1.68
CA ARG A 202 18.80 -0.70 2.28
C ARG A 202 17.32 -0.30 2.23
N ARG A 203 16.65 -0.54 1.10
CA ARG A 203 15.19 -0.34 0.94
C ARG A 203 14.40 -1.22 1.92
N GLY A 204 14.75 -2.51 2.02
CA GLY A 204 14.10 -3.44 2.94
C GLY A 204 14.28 -3.02 4.40
N ALA A 205 15.46 -2.54 4.79
CA ALA A 205 15.70 -2.08 6.16
C ALA A 205 14.77 -0.92 6.55
N ILE A 206 14.61 0.10 5.69
CA ILE A 206 13.70 1.23 5.99
C ILE A 206 12.22 0.81 5.93
N MET A 207 11.83 -0.12 5.05
CA MET A 207 10.49 -0.67 5.02
C MET A 207 10.15 -1.34 6.36
N ILE A 208 11.04 -2.20 6.86
CA ILE A 208 10.84 -2.87 8.16
C ILE A 208 10.81 -1.87 9.31
N LEU A 209 11.76 -0.93 9.37
CA LEU A 209 11.77 0.13 10.40
C LEU A 209 10.47 0.93 10.40
N SER A 210 9.94 1.26 9.22
CA SER A 210 8.64 1.93 9.08
C SER A 210 7.49 1.07 9.62
N MET A 211 7.49 -0.24 9.33
CA MET A 211 6.47 -1.18 9.82
C MET A 211 6.50 -1.31 11.36
N LEU A 212 7.68 -1.36 11.96
CA LEU A 212 7.85 -1.40 13.43
C LEU A 212 7.44 -0.07 14.09
N ALA A 213 7.73 1.06 13.43
CA ALA A 213 7.38 2.39 13.92
C ALA A 213 5.86 2.61 14.04
N LYS A 214 5.04 1.83 13.36
CA LYS A 214 3.59 1.83 13.53
C LYS A 214 3.16 1.42 14.95
N ALA A 215 3.93 0.57 15.61
CA ALA A 215 3.70 0.17 17.01
C ALA A 215 4.43 1.09 17.99
N GLU A 216 5.65 1.53 17.66
CA GLU A 216 6.50 2.35 18.52
C GLU A 216 7.17 3.46 17.70
N ARG A 217 6.54 4.64 17.69
CA ARG A 217 6.99 5.81 16.90
C ARG A 217 8.39 6.31 17.23
N GLU A 218 8.79 6.12 18.50
CA GLU A 218 10.06 6.55 19.05
C GLU A 218 11.24 5.96 18.27
N LEU A 219 11.09 4.77 17.72
CA LEU A 219 12.10 4.11 16.88
C LEU A 219 12.56 4.98 15.70
N VAL A 220 11.63 5.74 15.12
CA VAL A 220 11.90 6.63 13.97
C VAL A 220 12.18 8.05 14.43
N ALA A 221 11.45 8.54 15.44
CA ALA A 221 11.59 9.90 15.93
C ALA A 221 13.00 10.19 16.48
N GLU A 222 13.59 9.25 17.22
CA GLU A 222 14.95 9.36 17.75
C GLU A 222 16.04 9.37 16.67
N LYS A 223 15.77 8.84 15.49
CA LYS A 223 16.72 8.69 14.38
C LYS A 223 16.38 9.59 13.17
N MET A 224 15.61 10.65 13.39
CA MET A 224 15.19 11.57 12.33
C MET A 224 16.36 12.12 11.51
N ASP A 225 17.46 12.52 12.16
CA ASP A 225 18.65 13.03 11.47
C ASP A 225 19.25 12.01 10.48
N VAL A 226 19.21 10.73 10.84
CA VAL A 226 19.69 9.63 9.97
C VAL A 226 18.77 9.49 8.75
N LEU A 227 17.45 9.59 8.95
CA LEU A 227 16.47 9.55 7.86
C LEU A 227 16.67 10.70 6.88
N LEU A 228 16.82 11.92 7.39
CA LEU A 228 17.01 13.12 6.57
C LEU A 228 18.34 13.08 5.81
N ARG A 229 19.40 12.59 6.43
CA ARG A 229 20.73 12.52 5.82
C ARG A 229 20.81 11.46 4.72
N ILE A 230 20.20 10.30 4.89
CA ILE A 230 20.33 9.16 3.98
C ILE A 230 19.16 9.13 3.01
N GLY A 231 17.93 8.98 3.51
CA GLY A 231 16.75 8.77 2.69
C GLY A 231 16.29 9.99 1.93
N LEU A 232 16.46 11.20 2.49
CA LEU A 232 16.17 12.48 1.83
C LEU A 232 17.44 13.27 1.47
N GLY A 233 18.61 12.61 1.56
CA GLY A 233 19.88 13.16 1.15
C GLY A 233 20.33 12.62 -0.21
N HIS A 234 21.65 12.68 -0.46
CA HIS A 234 22.27 12.25 -1.72
C HIS A 234 22.00 10.77 -2.10
N VAL A 235 21.83 9.88 -1.12
CA VAL A 235 21.51 8.47 -1.40
C VAL A 235 20.07 8.34 -1.88
N GLY A 236 19.12 9.00 -1.20
CA GLY A 236 17.71 9.00 -1.57
C GLY A 236 17.42 9.70 -2.89
N SER A 237 18.13 10.79 -3.23
CA SER A 237 17.98 11.45 -4.54
C SER A 237 18.39 10.55 -5.71
N LYS A 238 19.25 9.54 -5.47
CA LYS A 238 19.63 8.51 -6.45
C LYS A 238 18.78 7.24 -6.39
N ASP A 239 17.98 7.09 -5.34
CA ASP A 239 17.10 5.94 -5.10
C ASP A 239 15.74 6.43 -4.59
N LEU A 240 14.85 6.76 -5.54
CA LEU A 240 13.53 7.31 -5.24
C LEU A 240 12.65 6.34 -4.43
N VAL A 241 12.82 5.02 -4.60
CA VAL A 241 12.11 4.04 -3.78
C VAL A 241 12.55 4.12 -2.31
N LEU A 242 13.85 4.30 -2.06
CA LEU A 242 14.38 4.52 -0.72
C LEU A 242 13.79 5.81 -0.11
N ALA A 243 13.76 6.90 -0.88
CA ALA A 243 13.19 8.18 -0.45
C ALA A 243 11.70 8.06 -0.12
N LYS A 244 10.92 7.36 -0.96
CA LYS A 244 9.51 7.08 -0.72
C LYS A 244 9.30 6.39 0.63
N HIS A 245 10.00 5.29 0.88
CA HIS A 245 9.84 4.56 2.15
C HIS A 245 10.38 5.34 3.35
N THR A 246 11.33 6.24 3.14
CA THR A 246 11.75 7.19 4.19
C THR A 246 10.64 8.20 4.51
N CYS A 247 9.93 8.73 3.51
CA CYS A 247 8.75 9.57 3.74
C CYS A 247 7.65 8.81 4.49
N ILE A 248 7.39 7.54 4.12
CA ILE A 248 6.42 6.69 4.84
C ILE A 248 6.84 6.49 6.30
N ALA A 249 8.12 6.26 6.57
CA ALA A 249 8.63 6.15 7.93
C ALA A 249 8.43 7.45 8.73
N LEU A 250 8.61 8.62 8.11
CA LEU A 250 8.35 9.90 8.72
C LEU A 250 6.88 10.11 9.11
N LEU A 251 5.92 9.55 8.34
CA LEU A 251 4.50 9.64 8.68
C LEU A 251 4.19 9.03 10.06
N HIS A 252 4.91 7.99 10.48
CA HIS A 252 4.72 7.36 11.78
C HIS A 252 5.20 8.22 12.96
N VAL A 253 6.03 9.23 12.73
CA VAL A 253 6.51 10.15 13.78
C VAL A 253 5.36 10.95 14.40
N SER A 254 4.28 11.21 13.67
CA SER A 254 3.13 11.96 14.18
C SER A 254 2.43 11.32 15.39
N GLY A 255 2.59 10.02 15.59
CA GLY A 255 2.24 9.33 16.83
C GLY A 255 0.83 8.78 16.95
N SER A 256 -0.03 8.85 15.95
CA SER A 256 -1.36 8.26 16.06
C SER A 256 -1.59 7.15 15.06
N THR A 257 -1.37 5.92 15.50
CA THR A 257 -1.85 4.72 14.78
C THR A 257 -3.29 4.38 15.10
N LYS A 258 -3.81 4.83 16.24
CA LYS A 258 -5.24 4.75 16.50
C LYS A 258 -5.89 5.83 15.63
N LYS A 259 -6.68 5.42 14.66
CA LYS A 259 -7.65 6.26 13.95
C LYS A 259 -8.67 6.80 14.96
N VAL A 260 -8.23 7.58 15.91
CA VAL A 260 -9.10 8.48 16.63
C VAL A 260 -9.48 9.49 15.57
N LYS A 261 -10.74 9.40 15.12
CA LYS A 261 -11.33 10.29 14.14
C LYS A 261 -10.88 11.71 14.44
N GLY A 262 -9.92 12.14 13.67
CA GLY A 262 -9.37 13.44 13.44
C GLY A 262 -9.55 14.50 14.51
N THR A 263 -8.53 14.72 15.32
CA THR A 263 -8.35 16.00 16.02
C THR A 263 -6.91 16.47 15.85
N LEU A 264 -6.72 17.73 15.49
CA LEU A 264 -5.40 18.37 15.41
C LEU A 264 -4.68 18.40 16.78
N ALA A 265 -5.41 18.25 17.88
CA ALA A 265 -4.89 18.35 19.25
C ALA A 265 -4.66 17.00 19.95
N GLY A 266 -4.96 15.88 19.31
CA GLY A 266 -4.92 14.56 19.96
C GLY A 266 -3.52 13.93 19.99
N GLY A 267 -2.51 14.57 20.61
CA GLY A 267 -1.18 13.97 20.79
C GLY A 267 -0.33 13.87 19.51
N HIS A 268 -0.73 14.51 18.41
CA HIS A 268 0.05 14.58 17.19
C HIS A 268 1.22 15.53 17.36
N VAL A 269 2.43 15.02 17.09
CA VAL A 269 3.62 15.86 17.05
C VAL A 269 3.64 16.59 15.71
N ARG A 270 3.68 17.93 15.75
CA ARG A 270 3.89 18.80 14.60
C ARG A 270 5.18 19.60 14.81
N TYR A 271 5.79 19.94 13.69
CA TYR A 271 7.07 20.65 13.67
C TYR A 271 6.91 22.04 13.05
N PRO A 272 7.65 23.05 13.54
CA PRO A 272 7.67 24.36 12.91
C PRO A 272 8.22 24.25 11.48
N MET A 273 7.72 25.09 10.58
CA MET A 273 8.04 25.00 9.14
C MET A 273 9.53 25.25 8.83
N GLN A 274 10.30 25.80 9.78
CA GLN A 274 11.75 25.99 9.68
C GLN A 274 12.56 24.70 9.93
N HIS A 275 11.90 23.61 10.35
CA HIS A 275 12.59 22.35 10.59
C HIS A 275 13.23 21.82 9.29
N PRO A 276 14.50 21.35 9.33
CA PRO A 276 15.25 20.92 8.14
C PRO A 276 14.55 19.81 7.30
N MET A 277 13.64 19.08 7.92
CA MET A 277 12.84 18.04 7.26
C MET A 277 12.05 18.62 6.08
N PHE A 278 11.40 19.77 6.25
CA PHE A 278 10.57 20.37 5.21
C PHE A 278 11.38 20.84 4.01
N THR A 279 12.54 21.43 4.26
CA THR A 279 13.47 21.79 3.17
C THR A 279 13.91 20.57 2.37
N ARG A 280 14.16 19.43 3.04
CA ARG A 280 14.52 18.18 2.36
C ARG A 280 13.35 17.57 1.59
N LEU A 281 12.14 17.61 2.14
CA LEU A 281 10.93 17.14 1.47
C LEU A 281 10.63 17.97 0.20
N CYS A 282 10.69 19.29 0.28
CA CYS A 282 10.55 20.16 -0.90
C CYS A 282 11.65 19.90 -1.93
N SER A 283 12.91 19.83 -1.48
CA SER A 283 14.04 19.58 -2.39
C SER A 283 13.90 18.29 -3.19
N ILE A 284 13.37 17.20 -2.61
CA ILE A 284 13.19 15.93 -3.33
C ILE A 284 12.05 16.00 -4.35
N ILE A 285 11.02 16.81 -4.09
CA ILE A 285 9.94 17.06 -5.03
C ILE A 285 10.42 17.93 -6.21
N GLU A 286 11.21 18.97 -5.92
CA GLU A 286 11.69 19.93 -6.92
C GLU A 286 12.89 19.43 -7.74
N THR A 287 13.57 18.35 -7.28
CA THR A 287 14.74 17.81 -7.98
C THR A 287 14.32 17.24 -9.35
N PRO A 288 14.88 17.75 -10.45
CA PRO A 288 14.59 17.24 -11.78
C PRO A 288 14.96 15.76 -11.87
N SER A 289 14.08 14.97 -12.48
CA SER A 289 14.41 13.58 -12.79
C SER A 289 15.54 13.55 -13.82
N THR A 290 16.70 13.01 -13.44
CA THR A 290 17.79 12.77 -14.39
C THR A 290 17.46 11.57 -15.29
N ASP A 291 17.56 11.74 -16.56
CA ASP A 291 17.66 10.93 -17.79
C ASP A 291 17.22 9.43 -17.85
N GLU A 292 16.80 8.78 -16.79
CA GLU A 292 16.35 7.39 -16.86
C GLU A 292 14.82 7.31 -16.84
N LYS A 293 14.21 6.86 -17.95
CA LYS A 293 12.76 6.70 -18.13
C LYS A 293 12.09 5.86 -17.03
N ASP A 294 12.80 4.91 -16.41
CA ASP A 294 12.31 4.08 -15.33
C ASP A 294 12.10 4.86 -14.01
N ARG A 295 12.80 5.97 -13.84
CA ARG A 295 12.66 6.83 -12.66
C ARG A 295 11.44 7.75 -12.71
N HIS A 296 10.87 7.98 -13.87
CA HIS A 296 9.72 8.87 -14.03
C HIS A 296 8.51 8.37 -13.25
N SER A 297 8.24 7.06 -13.22
CA SER A 297 7.12 6.49 -12.47
C SER A 297 7.33 6.48 -10.95
N GLU A 298 8.59 6.31 -10.49
CA GLU A 298 8.94 6.28 -9.07
C GLU A 298 8.78 7.66 -8.40
N TRP A 299 9.03 8.74 -9.15
CA TRP A 299 8.96 10.11 -8.65
C TRP A 299 7.57 10.47 -8.11
N PHE A 300 6.49 10.09 -8.82
CA PHE A 300 5.12 10.37 -8.39
C PHE A 300 4.81 9.79 -7.00
N GLY A 301 5.30 8.58 -6.75
CA GLY A 301 5.13 7.93 -5.44
C GLY A 301 5.93 8.60 -4.32
N VAL A 302 7.09 9.20 -4.62
CA VAL A 302 7.86 9.98 -3.64
C VAL A 302 7.18 11.30 -3.35
N ALA A 303 6.75 12.03 -4.39
CA ALA A 303 6.08 13.32 -4.26
C ALA A 303 4.80 13.20 -3.43
N GLU A 304 4.01 12.15 -3.68
CA GLU A 304 2.81 11.85 -2.89
C GLU A 304 3.13 11.72 -1.39
N GLN A 305 4.07 10.84 -1.03
CA GLN A 305 4.42 10.59 0.37
C GLN A 305 5.12 11.78 1.02
N ALA A 306 5.87 12.58 0.26
CA ALA A 306 6.49 13.79 0.77
C ALA A 306 5.45 14.87 1.09
N ILE A 307 4.45 15.09 0.23
CA ILE A 307 3.34 16.01 0.49
C ILE A 307 2.51 15.52 1.69
N ASP A 308 2.26 14.21 1.79
CA ASP A 308 1.58 13.62 2.93
C ASP A 308 2.31 13.91 4.24
N ALA A 309 3.65 13.79 4.24
CA ALA A 309 4.48 14.11 5.38
C ALA A 309 4.43 15.61 5.73
N ILE A 310 4.43 16.51 4.74
CA ILE A 310 4.29 17.96 4.96
C ILE A 310 2.96 18.28 5.66
N TYR A 311 1.83 17.74 5.16
CA TYR A 311 0.51 18.00 5.74
C TYR A 311 0.30 17.38 7.11
N LEU A 312 0.92 16.22 7.36
CA LEU A 312 0.78 15.52 8.63
C LEU A 312 1.66 16.13 9.73
N LEU A 313 2.90 16.49 9.39
CA LEU A 313 3.93 16.90 10.35
C LEU A 313 4.14 18.40 10.44
N GLY A 314 3.67 19.19 9.48
CA GLY A 314 3.85 20.65 9.46
C GLY A 314 2.79 21.40 10.26
N GLU A 315 3.18 22.49 10.93
CA GLU A 315 2.24 23.38 11.59
C GLU A 315 1.44 24.22 10.59
N GLN A 316 2.07 24.65 9.49
CA GLN A 316 1.47 25.47 8.42
C GLN A 316 1.78 24.86 7.04
N PRO A 317 1.18 23.70 6.71
CA PRO A 317 1.50 22.98 5.49
C PRO A 317 1.02 23.71 4.22
N ASP A 318 -0.06 24.47 4.32
CA ASP A 318 -0.66 25.28 3.26
C ASP A 318 0.29 26.36 2.74
N ALA A 319 0.93 27.10 3.63
CA ALA A 319 1.91 28.13 3.26
C ALA A 319 3.11 27.53 2.50
N LEU A 320 3.66 26.42 3.00
CA LEU A 320 4.78 25.74 2.36
C LEU A 320 4.40 25.16 0.99
N CYS A 321 3.25 24.51 0.89
CA CYS A 321 2.78 23.93 -0.37
C CYS A 321 2.43 25.02 -1.40
N THR A 322 1.95 26.18 -0.97
CA THR A 322 1.75 27.34 -1.84
C THR A 322 3.07 27.80 -2.46
N GLU A 323 4.13 27.91 -1.66
CA GLU A 323 5.45 28.30 -2.15
C GLU A 323 6.05 27.23 -3.09
N LEU A 324 5.92 25.95 -2.73
CA LEU A 324 6.33 24.84 -3.57
C LEU A 324 5.63 24.89 -4.95
N LEU A 325 4.31 25.12 -4.97
CA LEU A 325 3.56 25.25 -6.21
C LEU A 325 4.01 26.45 -7.06
N ARG A 326 4.33 27.59 -6.44
CA ARG A 326 4.89 28.77 -7.14
C ARG A 326 6.21 28.43 -7.81
N HIS A 327 7.13 27.81 -7.08
CA HIS A 327 8.44 27.42 -7.63
C HIS A 327 8.28 26.44 -8.79
N MET A 328 7.48 25.41 -8.65
CA MET A 328 7.24 24.43 -9.70
C MET A 328 6.55 25.07 -10.92
N THR A 329 5.60 25.98 -10.70
CA THR A 329 4.93 26.71 -11.78
C THR A 329 5.92 27.55 -12.57
N LEU A 330 6.75 28.32 -11.87
CA LEU A 330 7.79 29.13 -12.52
C LEU A 330 8.78 28.24 -13.29
N ALA A 331 9.21 27.12 -12.71
CA ALA A 331 10.12 26.18 -13.38
C ALA A 331 9.50 25.58 -14.65
N ALA A 332 8.23 25.17 -14.60
CA ALA A 332 7.54 24.54 -15.73
C ALA A 332 7.27 25.51 -16.90
N PHE A 333 7.09 26.80 -16.62
CA PHE A 333 6.78 27.82 -17.65
C PHE A 333 7.95 28.73 -18.02
N ALA A 334 9.09 28.69 -17.32
CA ALA A 334 10.25 29.55 -17.57
C ALA A 334 11.14 29.05 -18.72
N SER A 335 11.11 27.77 -19.07
CA SER A 335 12.01 27.17 -20.06
C SER A 335 11.46 27.30 -21.48
N THR A 336 11.98 28.27 -22.25
CA THR A 336 11.59 28.55 -23.65
C THR A 336 12.34 27.69 -24.69
N ASP A 337 13.42 27.00 -24.32
CA ASP A 337 14.37 26.45 -25.32
C ASP A 337 14.50 24.91 -25.39
N GLN A 338 13.84 24.11 -24.53
CA GLN A 338 13.97 22.64 -24.62
C GLN A 338 12.60 21.92 -24.46
N ARG A 339 11.96 21.68 -25.60
CA ARG A 339 10.58 21.12 -25.68
C ARG A 339 10.34 19.73 -25.03
N THR A 340 11.36 18.96 -24.73
CA THR A 340 11.20 17.60 -24.22
C THR A 340 11.13 17.50 -22.68
N ASN A 341 11.84 18.39 -21.98
CA ASN A 341 11.79 18.42 -20.50
C ASN A 341 10.54 19.11 -19.97
N ASP A 342 9.97 20.05 -20.73
CA ASP A 342 8.81 20.86 -20.32
C ASP A 342 7.56 20.03 -20.07
N VAL A 343 7.32 18.96 -20.86
CA VAL A 343 6.11 18.14 -20.75
C VAL A 343 6.10 17.28 -19.50
N TYR A 344 7.25 16.71 -19.14
CA TYR A 344 7.33 15.91 -17.92
C TYR A 344 7.26 16.78 -16.65
N GLN A 345 7.90 17.95 -16.65
CA GLN A 345 7.76 18.92 -15.56
C GLN A 345 6.31 19.40 -15.41
N MET A 346 5.60 19.58 -16.52
CA MET A 346 4.17 19.87 -16.49
C MET A 346 3.36 18.70 -15.87
N ALA A 347 3.71 17.46 -16.18
CA ALA A 347 3.06 16.28 -15.57
C ALA A 347 3.31 16.24 -14.05
N GLN A 348 4.54 16.54 -13.61
CA GLN A 348 4.91 16.64 -12.20
C GLN A 348 4.09 17.75 -11.50
N LEU A 349 4.04 18.93 -12.08
CA LEU A 349 3.30 20.08 -11.56
C LEU A 349 1.80 19.74 -11.42
N VAL A 350 1.18 19.22 -12.47
CA VAL A 350 -0.25 18.85 -12.46
C VAL A 350 -0.55 17.81 -11.38
N PHE A 351 0.34 16.83 -11.21
CA PHE A 351 0.20 15.83 -10.15
C PHE A 351 0.26 16.45 -8.75
N VAL A 352 1.27 17.30 -8.49
CA VAL A 352 1.44 17.99 -7.18
C VAL A 352 0.25 18.88 -6.89
N VAL A 353 -0.22 19.65 -7.87
CA VAL A 353 -1.42 20.50 -7.76
C VAL A 353 -2.62 19.67 -7.30
N GLY A 354 -2.88 18.53 -7.95
CA GLY A 354 -4.01 17.66 -7.58
C GLY A 354 -3.87 17.05 -6.20
N HIS A 355 -2.65 16.68 -5.81
CA HIS A 355 -2.44 16.07 -4.49
C HIS A 355 -2.50 17.10 -3.36
N VAL A 356 -1.90 18.27 -3.56
CA VAL A 356 -2.00 19.41 -2.62
C VAL A 356 -3.47 19.82 -2.42
N ALA A 357 -4.25 19.92 -3.49
CA ALA A 357 -5.67 20.28 -3.41
C ALA A 357 -6.47 19.29 -2.55
N LEU A 358 -6.26 17.99 -2.75
CA LEU A 358 -6.89 16.96 -1.94
C LEU A 358 -6.46 17.04 -0.46
N LYS A 359 -5.16 17.22 -0.20
CA LYS A 359 -4.64 17.34 1.18
C LYS A 359 -5.10 18.62 1.85
N GLN A 360 -5.25 19.71 1.11
CA GLN A 360 -5.80 20.96 1.62
C GLN A 360 -7.26 20.79 2.05
N MET A 361 -8.07 20.08 1.25
CA MET A 361 -9.45 19.75 1.63
C MET A 361 -9.49 18.97 2.95
N VAL A 362 -8.68 17.90 3.05
CA VAL A 362 -8.59 17.09 4.28
C VAL A 362 -8.09 17.93 5.47
N HIS A 363 -7.14 18.84 5.23
CA HIS A 363 -6.64 19.75 6.28
C HIS A 363 -7.73 20.69 6.77
N LEU A 364 -8.52 21.29 5.89
CA LEU A 364 -9.67 22.14 6.26
C LEU A 364 -10.69 21.37 7.09
N GLU A 365 -11.02 20.13 6.75
CA GLU A 365 -11.90 19.30 7.57
C GLU A 365 -11.33 19.01 8.97
N LEU A 366 -10.02 18.80 9.08
CA LEU A 366 -9.37 18.63 10.38
C LEU A 366 -9.41 19.92 11.22
N VAL A 367 -9.21 21.06 10.60
CA VAL A 367 -9.34 22.38 11.23
C VAL A 367 -10.77 22.61 11.73
N GLU A 368 -11.79 22.35 10.91
CA GLU A 368 -13.19 22.45 11.28
C GLU A 368 -13.53 21.59 12.51
N ARG A 369 -13.12 20.30 12.48
CA ARG A 369 -13.33 19.38 13.61
C ARG A 369 -12.64 19.88 14.89
N GLU A 370 -11.46 20.43 14.77
CA GLU A 370 -10.74 20.97 15.93
C GLU A 370 -11.42 22.21 16.51
N PHE A 371 -11.94 23.09 15.67
CA PHE A 371 -12.75 24.23 16.13
C PHE A 371 -13.99 23.77 16.90
N LYS A 372 -14.76 22.83 16.35
CA LYS A 372 -15.94 22.24 16.99
C LYS A 372 -15.58 21.61 18.35
N ARG A 373 -14.47 20.87 18.42
CA ARG A 373 -13.98 20.26 19.66
C ARG A 373 -13.60 21.28 20.72
N ARG A 374 -12.85 22.33 20.33
CA ARG A 374 -12.42 23.38 21.28
C ARG A 374 -13.61 24.14 21.83
N LYS A 375 -14.62 24.37 21.02
CA LYS A 375 -15.85 25.01 21.44
C LYS A 375 -16.58 24.14 22.45
N ALA A 376 -16.87 22.88 22.13
CA ALA A 376 -17.51 21.94 23.04
C ALA A 376 -16.82 21.87 24.41
N MET A 377 -15.47 21.84 24.42
CA MET A 377 -14.70 21.88 25.69
C MET A 377 -14.89 23.18 26.46
N ARG A 378 -14.99 24.35 25.79
CA ARG A 378 -15.24 25.63 26.45
C ARG A 378 -16.63 25.66 27.07
N ASP A 379 -17.62 25.12 26.35
CA ASP A 379 -19.01 25.07 26.80
C ASP A 379 -19.17 24.12 27.98
N ASP A 380 -18.51 22.96 27.99
CA ASP A 380 -18.45 22.03 29.12
C ASP A 380 -17.83 22.70 30.38
N VAL A 381 -16.73 23.43 30.21
CA VAL A 381 -16.08 24.16 31.32
C VAL A 381 -16.95 25.30 31.85
N ALA A 382 -17.66 26.02 30.95
CA ALA A 382 -18.58 27.07 31.33
C ALA A 382 -19.79 26.51 32.11
N GLN A 383 -20.32 25.36 31.69
CA GLN A 383 -21.40 24.66 32.40
C GLN A 383 -20.97 24.13 33.77
N GLN A 384 -19.76 23.60 33.90
CA GLN A 384 -19.21 23.15 35.20
C GLN A 384 -18.97 24.29 36.18
N ASN A 385 -18.57 25.47 35.71
CA ASN A 385 -18.34 26.66 36.53
C ASN A 385 -19.63 27.39 36.92
N SER A 386 -20.75 27.14 36.22
CA SER A 386 -22.05 27.77 36.47
C SER A 386 -22.97 26.94 37.41
N GLY A 387 -22.41 26.14 38.29
CA GLY A 387 -23.06 25.21 39.22
C GLY A 387 -24.06 25.79 40.26
N ALA A 388 -24.79 26.86 39.92
CA ALA A 388 -25.98 27.31 40.65
C ALA A 388 -26.85 28.18 39.72
N SER A 389 -28.11 27.73 39.53
CA SER A 389 -29.23 28.46 38.89
C SER A 389 -29.02 28.98 37.47
N LYS A 390 -29.67 28.35 36.48
CA LYS A 390 -29.83 28.86 35.12
C LYS A 390 -30.62 30.18 35.13
N PRO A 391 -30.02 31.33 34.82
CA PRO A 391 -30.81 32.51 34.45
C PRO A 391 -31.31 32.34 33.01
N ALA A 392 -32.44 32.96 32.66
CA ALA A 392 -33.04 32.94 31.33
C ALA A 392 -32.12 33.43 30.18
N THR A 393 -31.04 34.10 30.51
CA THR A 393 -29.94 34.50 29.59
C THR A 393 -29.05 33.36 29.08
N ALA A 394 -29.09 32.18 29.69
CA ALA A 394 -28.33 31.00 29.18
C ALA A 394 -28.90 30.46 27.86
N SER A 395 -30.23 30.61 27.63
CA SER A 395 -30.87 30.22 26.38
C SER A 395 -30.44 31.09 25.18
N GLU A 396 -30.21 32.39 25.41
CA GLU A 396 -29.71 33.29 24.36
C GLU A 396 -28.24 33.05 24.03
N LEU A 397 -27.41 32.73 25.02
CA LEU A 397 -26.00 32.36 24.83
C LEU A 397 -25.86 31.05 24.09
N ASP A 398 -26.71 30.04 24.41
CA ASP A 398 -26.72 28.73 23.70
C ASP A 398 -27.16 28.93 22.24
N GLN A 399 -28.15 29.78 21.94
CA GLN A 399 -28.57 30.09 20.58
C GLN A 399 -27.51 30.84 19.77
N VAL A 400 -26.78 31.78 20.40
CA VAL A 400 -25.65 32.49 19.75
C VAL A 400 -24.50 31.54 19.51
N ALA A 401 -24.30 30.55 20.39
CA ALA A 401 -23.28 29.53 20.25
C ALA A 401 -23.60 28.54 19.12
N GLU A 402 -24.85 28.10 18.97
CA GLU A 402 -25.30 27.27 17.85
C GLU A 402 -25.16 28.02 16.51
N GLN A 403 -25.57 29.28 16.45
CA GLN A 403 -25.40 30.11 15.25
C GLN A 403 -23.93 30.25 14.83
N ALA A 404 -23.03 30.44 15.79
CA ALA A 404 -21.58 30.50 15.47
C ALA A 404 -20.99 29.17 14.98
N GLU A 405 -21.61 28.03 15.30
CA GLU A 405 -21.22 26.71 14.75
C GLU A 405 -21.65 26.52 13.31
N ASP A 406 -22.88 26.93 13.03
CA ASP A 406 -23.43 26.92 11.67
C ASP A 406 -22.63 27.87 10.78
N ASP A 407 -22.28 29.07 11.27
CA ASP A 407 -21.44 30.05 10.56
C ASP A 407 -20.04 29.52 10.22
N ILE A 408 -19.40 28.77 11.13
CA ILE A 408 -18.07 28.17 10.86
C ILE A 408 -18.21 27.04 9.85
N GLY A 409 -19.24 26.20 9.98
CA GLY A 409 -19.50 25.12 9.04
C GLY A 409 -19.80 25.65 7.64
N GLU A 410 -20.65 26.68 7.54
CA GLU A 410 -20.95 27.34 6.28
C GLU A 410 -19.73 28.04 5.67
N THR A 411 -18.92 28.72 6.48
CA THR A 411 -17.67 29.37 6.02
C THR A 411 -16.69 28.33 5.47
N MET A 412 -16.50 27.21 6.17
CA MET A 412 -15.61 26.15 5.71
C MET A 412 -16.12 25.45 4.45
N ALA A 413 -17.43 25.24 4.35
CA ALA A 413 -18.06 24.73 3.13
C ALA A 413 -17.88 25.71 1.97
N TRP A 414 -18.07 27.01 2.21
CA TRP A 414 -17.88 28.04 1.21
C TRP A 414 -16.42 28.12 0.73
N VAL A 415 -15.44 28.08 1.66
CA VAL A 415 -14.01 28.05 1.32
C VAL A 415 -13.70 26.84 0.44
N ARG A 416 -14.19 25.67 0.80
CA ARG A 416 -13.98 24.43 0.03
C ARG A 416 -14.63 24.50 -1.35
N ASP A 417 -15.89 24.92 -1.42
CA ASP A 417 -16.68 24.82 -2.64
C ASP A 417 -16.44 26.01 -3.59
N ARG A 418 -16.07 27.19 -3.07
CA ARG A 418 -15.93 28.42 -3.84
C ARG A 418 -14.53 29.01 -3.90
N GLU A 419 -13.74 28.93 -2.81
CA GLU A 419 -12.43 29.56 -2.79
C GLU A 419 -11.32 28.68 -3.37
N LEU A 420 -11.27 27.38 -3.01
CA LEU A 420 -10.15 26.52 -3.40
C LEU A 420 -9.95 26.42 -4.92
N LEU A 421 -11.04 26.22 -5.68
CA LEU A 421 -10.98 26.01 -7.14
C LEU A 421 -11.44 27.22 -7.96
N TYR A 422 -12.04 28.23 -7.35
CA TYR A 422 -12.62 29.38 -8.06
C TYR A 422 -12.18 30.73 -7.49
N GLY A 423 -11.58 30.78 -6.30
CA GLY A 423 -11.15 32.02 -5.66
C GLY A 423 -10.04 32.72 -6.44
N PRO A 424 -10.10 34.06 -6.56
CA PRO A 424 -9.12 34.84 -7.34
C PRO A 424 -7.70 34.78 -6.74
N GLU A 425 -7.58 34.55 -5.44
CA GLU A 425 -6.31 34.46 -4.73
C GLU A 425 -5.76 33.01 -4.65
N SER A 426 -6.55 32.02 -5.08
CA SER A 426 -6.16 30.61 -5.02
C SER A 426 -5.27 30.21 -6.20
N LEU A 427 -4.06 29.72 -5.91
CA LEU A 427 -3.20 29.12 -6.93
C LEU A 427 -3.83 27.88 -7.57
N LEU A 428 -4.68 27.14 -6.84
CA LEU A 428 -5.36 25.95 -7.36
C LEU A 428 -6.39 26.30 -8.43
N ALA A 429 -7.04 27.46 -8.30
CA ALA A 429 -8.02 27.95 -9.26
C ALA A 429 -7.44 28.16 -10.67
N LEU A 430 -6.15 28.50 -10.77
CA LEU A 430 -5.48 28.62 -12.06
C LEU A 430 -5.50 27.30 -12.86
N TYR A 431 -5.46 26.18 -12.16
CA TYR A 431 -5.45 24.84 -12.76
C TYR A 431 -6.83 24.25 -12.99
N GLY A 432 -7.88 24.88 -12.43
CA GLY A 432 -9.26 24.43 -12.55
C GLY A 432 -9.72 24.20 -13.99
N ASN A 433 -9.31 25.09 -14.91
CA ASN A 433 -9.61 24.98 -16.33
C ASN A 433 -8.50 24.28 -17.15
N VAL A 434 -7.24 24.34 -16.69
CA VAL A 434 -6.10 23.75 -17.39
C VAL A 434 -6.18 22.23 -17.40
N VAL A 435 -6.58 21.62 -16.29
CA VAL A 435 -6.66 20.15 -16.15
C VAL A 435 -7.70 19.54 -17.10
N PRO A 436 -8.98 20.00 -17.14
CA PRO A 436 -9.95 19.51 -18.10
C PRO A 436 -9.53 19.78 -19.56
N PHE A 437 -8.87 20.92 -19.83
CA PHE A 437 -8.36 21.23 -21.15
C PHE A 437 -7.32 20.21 -21.63
N ILE A 438 -6.35 19.85 -20.80
CA ILE A 438 -5.36 18.79 -21.12
C ILE A 438 -6.07 17.45 -21.36
N CYS A 439 -7.03 17.06 -20.50
CA CYS A 439 -7.78 15.83 -20.63
C CYS A 439 -8.63 15.76 -21.92
N SER A 440 -9.17 16.89 -22.35
CA SER A 440 -10.00 16.98 -23.55
C SER A 440 -9.19 16.97 -24.84
N ASN A 441 -7.95 17.46 -24.80
CA ASN A 441 -7.09 17.66 -25.97
C ASN A 441 -5.95 16.66 -26.06
N THR A 442 -6.25 15.37 -25.98
CA THR A 442 -5.26 14.27 -25.99
C THR A 442 -4.36 14.25 -27.24
N ARG A 443 -4.82 14.81 -28.36
CA ARG A 443 -4.02 14.93 -29.59
C ARG A 443 -2.95 16.02 -29.50
N GLN A 444 -3.24 17.10 -28.80
CA GLN A 444 -2.31 18.22 -28.60
C GLN A 444 -1.31 17.91 -27.49
N TYR A 445 -1.74 17.17 -26.48
CA TYR A 445 -0.95 16.73 -25.32
C TYR A 445 -0.85 15.20 -25.26
N PRO A 446 -0.09 14.56 -26.16
CA PRO A 446 -0.06 13.10 -26.31
C PRO A 446 0.81 12.40 -25.26
N ASP A 447 1.53 13.14 -24.41
CA ASP A 447 2.42 12.55 -23.40
C ASP A 447 1.62 11.74 -22.38
N ILE A 448 2.10 10.52 -22.12
CA ILE A 448 1.41 9.54 -21.31
C ILE A 448 1.41 9.91 -19.82
N PHE A 449 2.51 10.49 -19.32
CA PHE A 449 2.61 10.89 -17.91
C PHE A 449 1.72 12.10 -17.64
N LEU A 450 1.71 13.06 -18.58
CA LEU A 450 0.85 14.24 -18.47
C LEU A 450 -0.64 13.85 -18.50
N GLN A 451 -1.05 12.93 -19.39
CA GLN A 451 -2.43 12.45 -19.46
C GLN A 451 -2.86 11.69 -18.19
N ARG A 452 -1.98 10.85 -17.65
CA ARG A 452 -2.22 10.13 -16.39
C ARG A 452 -2.33 11.09 -15.21
N ALA A 453 -1.41 12.05 -15.11
CA ALA A 453 -1.43 13.07 -14.06
C ALA A 453 -2.67 13.95 -14.14
N ALA A 454 -3.04 14.41 -15.35
CA ALA A 454 -4.21 15.25 -15.56
C ALA A 454 -5.51 14.51 -15.23
N ALA A 455 -5.68 13.27 -15.66
CA ALA A 455 -6.86 12.47 -15.33
C ALA A 455 -7.00 12.22 -13.83
N LEU A 456 -5.89 11.91 -13.14
CA LEU A 456 -5.88 11.73 -11.68
C LEU A 456 -6.21 13.03 -10.94
N THR A 457 -5.64 14.15 -11.40
CA THR A 457 -5.90 15.47 -10.81
C THR A 457 -7.34 15.91 -11.05
N LEU A 458 -7.90 15.63 -12.22
CA LEU A 458 -9.32 15.86 -12.51
C LEU A 458 -10.21 15.15 -11.48
N CYS A 459 -9.95 13.86 -11.20
CA CYS A 459 -10.68 13.11 -10.19
C CYS A 459 -10.56 13.75 -8.79
N LYS A 460 -9.34 14.14 -8.39
CA LYS A 460 -9.10 14.80 -7.09
C LYS A 460 -9.85 16.14 -6.98
N PHE A 461 -9.87 16.95 -8.02
CA PHE A 461 -10.61 18.22 -8.05
C PHE A 461 -12.13 18.00 -7.98
N MET A 462 -12.62 16.97 -8.66
CA MET A 462 -14.04 16.61 -8.60
C MET A 462 -14.50 16.20 -7.20
N CYS A 463 -13.62 15.67 -6.35
CA CYS A 463 -13.95 15.36 -4.96
C CYS A 463 -14.05 16.61 -4.06
N ILE A 464 -13.52 17.76 -4.49
CA ILE A 464 -13.48 18.98 -3.69
C ILE A 464 -14.79 19.76 -3.79
N SER A 465 -15.33 19.95 -5.00
CA SER A 465 -16.51 20.79 -5.27
C SER A 465 -17.54 20.04 -6.09
N ALA A 466 -18.79 20.06 -5.64
CA ALA A 466 -19.92 19.47 -6.36
C ALA A 466 -20.13 20.12 -7.73
N GLU A 467 -20.03 21.46 -7.80
CA GLU A 467 -20.16 22.22 -9.06
C GLU A 467 -19.08 21.82 -10.06
N TYR A 468 -17.82 21.67 -9.59
CA TYR A 468 -16.73 21.21 -10.44
C TYR A 468 -16.95 19.76 -10.91
N CYS A 469 -17.50 18.92 -10.03
CA CYS A 469 -17.85 17.55 -10.36
C CYS A 469 -18.92 17.49 -11.45
N GLU A 470 -20.03 18.20 -11.31
CA GLU A 470 -21.12 18.25 -12.30
C GLU A 470 -20.62 18.71 -13.67
N ALA A 471 -19.81 19.77 -13.69
CA ALA A 471 -19.24 20.33 -14.92
C ALA A 471 -18.31 19.33 -15.66
N ASN A 472 -17.60 18.47 -14.94
CA ASN A 472 -16.55 17.62 -15.50
C ASN A 472 -16.88 16.12 -15.52
N LEU A 473 -17.99 15.68 -14.92
CA LEU A 473 -18.37 14.27 -14.86
C LEU A 473 -18.50 13.64 -16.25
N GLY A 474 -19.08 14.38 -17.21
CA GLY A 474 -19.17 13.95 -18.60
C GLY A 474 -17.81 13.68 -19.25
N LEU A 475 -16.80 14.51 -18.95
CA LEU A 475 -15.42 14.33 -19.43
C LEU A 475 -14.79 13.09 -18.81
N LEU A 476 -14.92 12.87 -17.51
CA LEU A 476 -14.38 11.69 -16.84
C LEU A 476 -14.97 10.39 -17.38
N LEU A 477 -16.27 10.34 -17.58
CA LEU A 477 -16.98 9.21 -18.21
C LEU A 477 -16.56 9.01 -19.68
N HIS A 478 -16.25 10.08 -20.39
CA HIS A 478 -15.70 10.00 -21.75
C HIS A 478 -14.29 9.39 -21.74
N LEU A 479 -13.41 9.81 -20.82
CA LEU A 479 -12.05 9.24 -20.66
C LEU A 479 -12.09 7.75 -20.32
N LEU A 480 -12.98 7.34 -19.41
CA LEU A 480 -13.18 5.93 -19.08
C LEU A 480 -13.49 5.08 -20.31
N ARG A 481 -14.32 5.59 -21.21
CA ARG A 481 -14.75 4.84 -22.40
C ARG A 481 -13.75 4.88 -23.56
N THR A 482 -13.04 6.00 -23.76
CA THR A 482 -12.31 6.27 -24.99
C THR A 482 -10.79 6.26 -24.84
N SER A 483 -10.26 6.39 -23.62
CA SER A 483 -8.81 6.39 -23.42
C SER A 483 -8.18 5.05 -23.85
N LYS A 484 -7.09 5.14 -24.61
CA LYS A 484 -6.29 3.97 -25.00
C LYS A 484 -5.43 3.45 -23.85
N ASP A 485 -5.06 4.31 -22.91
CA ASP A 485 -4.23 3.97 -21.76
C ASP A 485 -5.09 3.34 -20.65
N ALA A 486 -4.76 2.09 -20.28
CA ALA A 486 -5.43 1.37 -19.21
C ALA A 486 -5.30 2.06 -17.85
N VAL A 487 -4.17 2.74 -17.58
CA VAL A 487 -3.96 3.48 -16.32
C VAL A 487 -4.90 4.67 -16.21
N VAL A 488 -5.14 5.40 -17.30
CA VAL A 488 -6.13 6.51 -17.31
C VAL A 488 -7.53 5.96 -17.04
N ARG A 489 -7.91 4.83 -17.66
CA ARG A 489 -9.22 4.21 -17.40
C ARG A 489 -9.34 3.69 -15.95
N ALA A 490 -8.28 3.08 -15.42
CA ALA A 490 -8.22 2.62 -14.03
C ALA A 490 -8.36 3.80 -13.04
N ASN A 491 -7.63 4.90 -13.27
CA ASN A 491 -7.75 6.11 -12.47
C ASN A 491 -9.15 6.71 -12.53
N ALA A 492 -9.79 6.70 -13.72
CA ALA A 492 -11.15 7.19 -13.88
C ALA A 492 -12.17 6.33 -13.08
N VAL A 493 -12.02 5.01 -13.07
CA VAL A 493 -12.86 4.11 -12.26
C VAL A 493 -12.70 4.38 -10.77
N ILE A 494 -11.45 4.46 -10.29
CA ILE A 494 -11.16 4.74 -8.87
C ILE A 494 -11.71 6.12 -8.50
N GLY A 495 -11.44 7.14 -9.35
CA GLY A 495 -11.94 8.50 -9.13
C GLY A 495 -13.46 8.59 -9.11
N LEU A 496 -14.19 7.82 -9.94
CA LEU A 496 -15.65 7.74 -9.85
C LEU A 496 -16.11 7.12 -8.52
N GLY A 497 -15.34 6.15 -7.99
CA GLY A 497 -15.57 5.60 -6.65
C GLY A 497 -15.42 6.65 -5.57
N ASP A 498 -14.35 7.45 -5.62
CA ASP A 498 -14.09 8.51 -4.64
C ASP A 498 -15.16 9.62 -4.74
N VAL A 499 -15.53 10.02 -5.95
CA VAL A 499 -16.62 10.99 -6.20
C VAL A 499 -17.96 10.45 -5.67
N ALA A 500 -18.23 9.15 -5.79
CA ALA A 500 -19.45 8.55 -5.24
C ALA A 500 -19.51 8.62 -3.70
N VAL A 501 -18.37 8.59 -3.04
CA VAL A 501 -18.29 8.81 -1.58
C VAL A 501 -18.60 10.26 -1.21
N CYS A 502 -18.13 11.21 -2.03
CA CYS A 502 -18.36 12.64 -1.79
C CYS A 502 -19.77 13.10 -2.25
N PHE A 503 -20.19 12.65 -3.43
CA PHE A 503 -21.40 13.13 -4.13
C PHE A 503 -22.17 11.94 -4.74
N GLY A 504 -22.69 11.04 -3.90
CA GLY A 504 -23.28 9.75 -4.30
C GLY A 504 -24.43 9.87 -5.31
N THR A 505 -25.26 10.89 -5.24
CA THR A 505 -26.39 11.11 -6.16
C THR A 505 -25.94 11.28 -7.61
N LEU A 506 -24.85 12.03 -7.84
CA LEU A 506 -24.32 12.28 -9.18
C LEU A 506 -23.79 10.99 -9.85
N VAL A 507 -23.24 10.07 -9.06
CA VAL A 507 -22.70 8.80 -9.59
C VAL A 507 -23.79 7.75 -9.72
N ASP A 508 -24.80 7.69 -8.83
CA ASP A 508 -25.90 6.70 -8.93
C ASP A 508 -26.68 6.85 -10.25
N GLU A 509 -26.88 8.06 -10.73
CA GLU A 509 -27.50 8.35 -12.03
C GLU A 509 -26.68 7.82 -13.21
N ASN A 510 -25.36 7.68 -13.07
CA ASN A 510 -24.43 7.24 -14.09
C ASN A 510 -23.84 5.84 -13.81
N SER A 511 -24.41 5.10 -12.87
CA SER A 511 -23.87 3.80 -12.39
C SER A 511 -23.71 2.76 -13.51
N GLU A 512 -24.57 2.72 -14.52
CA GLU A 512 -24.45 1.82 -15.68
C GLU A 512 -23.10 1.95 -16.40
N ARG A 513 -22.56 3.18 -16.47
CA ARG A 513 -21.27 3.44 -17.12
C ARG A 513 -20.11 2.93 -16.27
N LEU A 514 -20.24 2.90 -14.96
CA LEU A 514 -19.27 2.29 -14.06
C LEU A 514 -19.26 0.77 -14.20
N TYR A 515 -20.45 0.14 -14.28
CA TYR A 515 -20.56 -1.31 -14.52
C TYR A 515 -19.94 -1.75 -15.87
N ALA A 516 -19.98 -0.89 -16.89
CA ALA A 516 -19.34 -1.17 -18.17
C ALA A 516 -17.83 -1.46 -18.06
N GLY A 517 -17.16 -0.96 -17.01
CA GLY A 517 -15.75 -1.23 -16.72
C GLY A 517 -15.45 -2.72 -16.40
N LEU A 518 -16.45 -3.51 -15.99
CA LEU A 518 -16.30 -4.97 -15.81
C LEU A 518 -16.02 -5.69 -17.14
N GLY A 519 -16.42 -5.11 -18.27
CA GLY A 519 -16.15 -5.61 -19.62
C GLY A 519 -14.86 -5.08 -20.25
N ASP A 520 -14.00 -4.36 -19.52
CA ASP A 520 -12.76 -3.79 -20.07
C ASP A 520 -11.80 -4.88 -20.55
N LYS A 521 -10.97 -4.56 -21.53
CA LYS A 521 -9.95 -5.46 -22.08
C LYS A 521 -8.78 -5.68 -21.11
N ASP A 522 -8.52 -4.70 -20.25
CA ASP A 522 -7.42 -4.73 -19.29
C ASP A 522 -7.92 -5.31 -17.94
N LEU A 523 -7.19 -6.31 -17.45
CA LEU A 523 -7.51 -7.00 -16.20
C LEU A 523 -7.45 -6.06 -14.98
N GLY A 524 -6.51 -5.12 -14.96
CA GLY A 524 -6.38 -4.13 -13.88
C GLY A 524 -7.60 -3.22 -13.80
N VAL A 525 -8.13 -2.78 -14.95
CA VAL A 525 -9.36 -1.98 -15.00
C VAL A 525 -10.56 -2.78 -14.51
N LYS A 526 -10.71 -4.05 -14.95
CA LYS A 526 -11.77 -4.95 -14.44
C LYS A 526 -11.70 -5.11 -12.92
N LYS A 527 -10.52 -5.45 -12.37
CA LYS A 527 -10.30 -5.63 -10.93
C LYS A 527 -10.62 -4.36 -10.13
N ASN A 528 -10.15 -3.21 -10.59
CA ASN A 528 -10.45 -1.92 -9.95
C ASN A 528 -11.97 -1.62 -10.01
N THR A 529 -12.63 -1.92 -11.12
CA THR A 529 -14.08 -1.72 -11.25
C THR A 529 -14.84 -2.61 -10.28
N LEU A 530 -14.48 -3.89 -10.18
CA LEU A 530 -15.10 -4.81 -9.24
C LEU A 530 -14.88 -4.37 -7.78
N MET A 531 -13.68 -3.95 -7.44
CA MET A 531 -13.34 -3.45 -6.10
C MET A 531 -14.16 -2.21 -5.75
N VAL A 532 -14.24 -1.22 -6.64
CA VAL A 532 -15.01 0.00 -6.44
C VAL A 532 -16.50 -0.31 -6.29
N LEU A 533 -17.09 -1.11 -7.20
CA LEU A 533 -18.48 -1.52 -7.12
C LEU A 533 -18.79 -2.25 -5.82
N THR A 534 -17.94 -3.19 -5.42
CA THR A 534 -18.09 -3.92 -4.16
C THR A 534 -18.10 -2.96 -2.97
N HIS A 535 -17.16 -2.01 -2.94
CA HIS A 535 -17.11 -0.99 -1.88
C HIS A 535 -18.38 -0.15 -1.83
N LEU A 536 -18.83 0.37 -2.95
CA LEU A 536 -20.00 1.23 -3.04
C LEU A 536 -21.31 0.50 -2.68
N ILE A 537 -21.46 -0.75 -3.12
CA ILE A 537 -22.63 -1.59 -2.82
C ILE A 537 -22.67 -1.95 -1.32
N LEU A 538 -21.55 -2.44 -0.77
CA LEU A 538 -21.49 -2.85 0.64
C LEU A 538 -21.71 -1.68 1.61
N ASN A 539 -21.37 -0.45 1.20
CA ASN A 539 -21.63 0.75 1.99
C ASN A 539 -22.98 1.42 1.66
N GLY A 540 -23.80 0.82 0.80
CA GLY A 540 -25.13 1.34 0.45
C GLY A 540 -25.12 2.65 -0.34
N MET A 541 -23.99 2.99 -0.99
CA MET A 541 -23.80 4.25 -1.73
C MET A 541 -24.43 4.20 -3.12
N ILE A 542 -24.50 3.03 -3.73
CA ILE A 542 -25.19 2.77 -4.99
C ILE A 542 -26.14 1.59 -4.87
N LYS A 543 -27.22 1.63 -5.66
CA LYS A 543 -28.20 0.55 -5.74
C LYS A 543 -27.90 -0.36 -6.92
N VAL A 544 -28.01 -1.66 -6.72
CA VAL A 544 -27.91 -2.63 -7.81
C VAL A 544 -29.22 -2.63 -8.58
N LYS A 545 -29.22 -2.02 -9.77
CA LYS A 545 -30.42 -1.86 -10.63
C LYS A 545 -30.28 -2.76 -11.87
N GLY A 546 -30.48 -4.08 -11.70
CA GLY A 546 -30.51 -5.00 -12.84
C GLY A 546 -29.17 -5.50 -13.36
N GLN A 547 -28.01 -5.03 -12.82
CA GLN A 547 -26.66 -5.38 -13.28
C GLN A 547 -26.06 -6.61 -12.56
N LEU A 548 -26.86 -7.37 -11.81
CA LEU A 548 -26.39 -8.60 -11.14
C LEU A 548 -25.76 -9.62 -12.12
N GLY A 549 -26.26 -9.66 -13.36
CA GLY A 549 -25.71 -10.53 -14.40
C GLY A 549 -24.26 -10.19 -14.76
N GLU A 550 -23.91 -8.91 -14.80
CA GLU A 550 -22.52 -8.48 -15.08
C GLU A 550 -21.57 -8.81 -13.91
N LEU A 551 -22.04 -8.67 -12.68
CA LEU A 551 -21.28 -9.09 -11.50
C LEU A 551 -21.13 -10.62 -11.44
N ALA A 552 -22.19 -11.37 -11.80
CA ALA A 552 -22.14 -12.83 -11.82
C ALA A 552 -21.13 -13.37 -12.85
N LYS A 553 -20.98 -12.72 -14.01
CA LYS A 553 -19.96 -13.09 -15.01
C LYS A 553 -18.53 -13.01 -14.46
N CYS A 554 -18.26 -12.11 -13.50
CA CYS A 554 -16.95 -12.02 -12.86
C CYS A 554 -16.59 -13.27 -12.04
N LEU A 555 -17.59 -14.05 -11.59
CA LEU A 555 -17.36 -15.31 -10.87
C LEU A 555 -16.88 -16.44 -11.80
N GLU A 556 -17.17 -16.33 -13.10
CA GLU A 556 -16.76 -17.30 -14.12
C GLU A 556 -15.41 -16.94 -14.75
N ASP A 557 -14.91 -15.71 -14.55
CA ASP A 557 -13.63 -15.25 -15.10
C ASP A 557 -12.48 -15.88 -14.30
N GLU A 558 -11.70 -16.75 -14.92
CA GLU A 558 -10.58 -17.46 -14.27
C GLU A 558 -9.49 -16.51 -13.76
N GLU A 559 -9.27 -15.38 -14.43
CA GLU A 559 -8.25 -14.39 -14.05
C GLU A 559 -8.71 -13.45 -12.92
N MET A 560 -10.02 -13.38 -12.68
CA MET A 560 -10.60 -12.56 -11.60
C MET A 560 -10.63 -13.29 -10.25
N ARG A 561 -10.31 -14.56 -10.21
CA ARG A 561 -10.17 -15.34 -8.97
C ARG A 561 -8.92 -14.85 -8.23
N VAL A 562 -9.12 -14.03 -7.21
CA VAL A 562 -8.08 -13.58 -6.26
C VAL A 562 -8.59 -13.79 -4.86
#